data_ab526e408b7595285a261391566ffc95
#
_entry.id   ab526e408b7595285a261391566ffc95
#
_cell.length_a   1.000
_cell.length_b   1.000
_cell.length_c   1.000
_cell.angle_alpha   90.00
_cell.angle_beta   90.00
_cell.angle_gamma   90.00
#
_symmetry.space_group_name_H-M   'P 1'
#
loop_
_entity.id
_entity.type
_entity.pdbx_description
1 polymer ?
#
loop_
_entity_poly.entity_id
_entity_poly.type
_entity_poly.pdbx_seq_one_letter_code
_entity_poly.pdbx_strand_id
1 'polypeptide(L)'
;MKNEFLEALGSNNANNNTDLSLYSRFVGNWSFTMTTYDEEGKIEDTKEGEWLFSYVMDGYGIQDVFICPKRGEWTEEDTLYGDYGTTIRVPTVSYTHLRAHETEL
;
A
#
# COMPACT_ATOMS: atom_id res chain seq x y z
N MET A 1 22.84 8.28 -1.12
CA MET A 1 22.93 6.92 -1.66
C MET A 1 21.65 6.55 -2.36
N LYS A 2 21.71 6.04 -3.55
CA LYS A 2 20.52 5.56 -4.26
C LYS A 2 20.05 4.25 -3.67
N ASN A 3 18.74 4.11 -3.60
CA ASN A 3 18.11 2.84 -3.25
C ASN A 3 17.56 2.22 -4.53
N GLU A 4 18.31 1.31 -5.12
CA GLU A 4 17.96 0.68 -6.39
C GLU A 4 16.63 -0.07 -6.33
N PHE A 5 16.34 -0.67 -5.19
CA PHE A 5 15.05 -1.37 -5.00
C PHE A 5 13.89 -0.39 -5.13
N LEU A 6 13.95 0.75 -4.45
CA LEU A 6 12.88 1.73 -4.48
C LEU A 6 12.77 2.38 -5.85
N GLU A 7 13.88 2.64 -6.53
CA GLU A 7 13.85 3.19 -7.88
C GLU A 7 13.21 2.23 -8.88
N ALA A 8 13.53 0.94 -8.78
CA ALA A 8 12.95 -0.06 -9.66
C ALA A 8 11.47 -0.31 -9.37
N LEU A 9 11.08 -0.23 -8.09
CA LEU A 9 9.71 -0.47 -7.69
C LEU A 9 8.77 0.66 -8.06
N GLY A 10 9.18 1.92 -7.84
CA GLY A 10 8.30 3.07 -7.99
C GLY A 10 8.01 3.44 -9.44
N SER A 11 6.83 3.96 -9.69
CA SER A 11 6.42 4.47 -10.97
C SER A 11 5.42 5.61 -10.77
N ASN A 12 5.49 6.62 -11.63
CA ASN A 12 4.58 7.77 -11.55
C ASN A 12 3.31 7.58 -12.36
N ASN A 13 3.30 6.64 -13.30
CA ASN A 13 2.22 6.49 -14.26
C ASN A 13 1.84 5.04 -14.46
N ALA A 14 0.58 4.82 -14.86
CA ALA A 14 0.14 3.50 -15.28
C ALA A 14 0.83 3.08 -16.58
N ASN A 15 1.04 1.79 -16.74
CA ASN A 15 1.48 1.24 -18.02
C ASN A 15 0.27 1.19 -18.97
N ASN A 16 0.45 1.65 -20.20
CA ASN A 16 -0.64 1.71 -21.17
C ASN A 16 -1.18 0.35 -21.58
N ASN A 17 -0.44 -0.72 -21.32
CA ASN A 17 -0.82 -2.07 -21.70
C ASN A 17 -1.55 -2.83 -20.57
N THR A 18 -1.85 -2.16 -19.46
CA THR A 18 -2.54 -2.78 -18.34
C THR A 18 -3.78 -1.98 -17.96
N ASP A 19 -4.81 -2.70 -17.53
CA ASP A 19 -6.04 -2.08 -17.04
C ASP A 19 -6.02 -2.09 -15.51
N LEU A 20 -5.72 -0.93 -14.93
CA LEU A 20 -5.71 -0.71 -13.49
C LEU A 20 -6.88 0.17 -13.04
N SER A 21 -7.90 0.33 -13.90
CA SER A 21 -8.99 1.28 -13.65
C SER A 21 -9.74 1.03 -12.33
N LEU A 22 -9.80 -0.22 -11.87
CA LEU A 22 -10.47 -0.53 -10.62
C LEU A 22 -9.78 0.10 -9.41
N TYR A 23 -8.45 0.17 -9.44
CA TYR A 23 -7.66 0.65 -8.30
C TYR A 23 -7.00 2.00 -8.53
N SER A 24 -6.88 2.46 -9.79
CA SER A 24 -6.15 3.69 -10.10
C SER A 24 -6.74 4.93 -9.42
N ARG A 25 -8.04 4.93 -9.14
CA ARG A 25 -8.69 6.03 -8.45
C ARG A 25 -8.21 6.21 -7.02
N PHE A 26 -7.56 5.20 -6.44
CA PHE A 26 -7.01 5.28 -5.10
C PHE A 26 -5.58 5.79 -5.05
N VAL A 27 -4.90 5.90 -6.20
CA VAL A 27 -3.52 6.38 -6.24
C VAL A 27 -3.45 7.77 -5.62
N GLY A 28 -2.56 7.93 -4.64
CA GLY A 28 -2.42 9.15 -3.87
C GLY A 28 -2.18 8.86 -2.40
N ASN A 29 -2.19 9.93 -1.63
CA ASN A 29 -1.92 9.88 -0.19
C ASN A 29 -3.21 10.15 0.56
N TRP A 30 -3.64 9.21 1.37
CA TRP A 30 -4.88 9.30 2.12
C TRP A 30 -4.57 9.34 3.61
N SER A 31 -5.31 10.13 4.34
CA SER A 31 -5.32 10.08 5.80
C SER A 31 -6.67 9.54 6.27
N PHE A 32 -6.67 8.86 7.40
CA PHE A 32 -7.89 8.29 7.96
C PHE A 32 -7.84 8.33 9.48
N THR A 33 -9.00 8.18 10.08
CA THR A 33 -9.13 8.04 11.54
C THR A 33 -9.63 6.64 11.83
N MET A 34 -8.89 5.90 12.65
CA MET A 34 -9.30 4.58 13.10
C MET A 34 -9.84 4.70 14.52
N THR A 35 -11.08 4.30 14.70
CA THR A 35 -11.75 4.31 16.01
C THR A 35 -12.02 2.88 16.42
N THR A 36 -11.53 2.51 17.61
CA THR A 36 -11.82 1.21 18.20
C THR A 36 -12.83 1.36 19.32
N TYR A 37 -13.69 0.35 19.46
CA TYR A 37 -14.76 0.35 20.44
C TYR A 37 -14.58 -0.80 21.42
N ASP A 38 -15.00 -0.59 22.67
CA ASP A 38 -14.98 -1.65 23.66
C ASP A 38 -16.21 -2.57 23.48
N GLU A 39 -16.32 -3.58 24.33
CA GLU A 39 -17.41 -4.55 24.26
C GLU A 39 -18.79 -3.92 24.46
N GLU A 40 -18.85 -2.75 25.10
CA GLU A 40 -20.11 -2.02 25.33
C GLU A 40 -20.44 -1.05 24.21
N GLY A 41 -19.60 -0.95 23.18
CA GLY A 41 -19.82 -0.05 22.06
C GLY A 41 -19.34 1.37 22.29
N LYS A 42 -18.58 1.61 23.35
CA LYS A 42 -18.01 2.93 23.63
C LYS A 42 -16.64 3.05 22.97
N ILE A 43 -16.30 4.28 22.59
CA ILE A 43 -14.99 4.54 22.01
C ILE A 43 -13.89 4.24 23.01
N GLU A 44 -13.02 3.27 22.66
CA GLU A 44 -11.88 2.90 23.48
C GLU A 44 -10.65 3.71 23.10
N ASP A 45 -10.44 3.88 21.79
CA ASP A 45 -9.27 4.57 21.27
C ASP A 45 -9.56 5.14 19.88
N THR A 46 -8.85 6.22 19.56
CA THR A 46 -8.92 6.85 18.25
C THR A 46 -7.50 7.18 17.80
N LYS A 47 -7.12 6.73 16.62
CA LYS A 47 -5.79 6.96 16.04
C LYS A 47 -5.91 7.47 14.63
N GLU A 48 -4.99 8.33 14.23
CA GLU A 48 -4.88 8.76 12.85
C GLU A 48 -3.89 7.88 12.11
N GLY A 49 -4.18 7.58 10.86
CA GLY A 49 -3.33 6.76 10.03
C GLY A 49 -3.12 7.33 8.64
N GLU A 50 -2.26 6.65 7.89
CA GLU A 50 -1.94 6.97 6.50
C GLU A 50 -2.18 5.76 5.64
N TRP A 51 -2.74 5.97 4.45
CA TRP A 51 -2.89 4.91 3.46
C TRP A 51 -2.42 5.46 2.12
N LEU A 52 -1.28 4.99 1.69
CA LEU A 52 -0.56 5.55 0.56
C LEU A 52 -0.62 4.56 -0.60
N PHE A 53 -1.00 5.04 -1.79
CA PHE A 53 -1.13 4.19 -2.97
C PHE A 53 -0.29 4.78 -4.11
N SER A 54 0.44 3.94 -4.80
CA SER A 54 1.23 4.37 -5.95
C SER A 54 1.26 3.29 -7.02
N TYR A 55 1.46 3.71 -8.27
CA TYR A 55 1.84 2.77 -9.31
C TYR A 55 3.22 2.23 -9.00
N VAL A 56 3.44 0.97 -9.34
CA VAL A 56 4.73 0.29 -9.14
C VAL A 56 5.04 -0.59 -10.35
N MET A 57 6.29 -1.06 -10.42
CA MET A 57 6.71 -2.02 -11.45
C MET A 57 6.40 -1.51 -12.86
N ASP A 58 6.95 -0.33 -13.19
CA ASP A 58 6.74 0.32 -14.48
C ASP A 58 5.26 0.51 -14.82
N GLY A 59 4.43 0.71 -13.79
CA GLY A 59 3.00 0.94 -13.96
C GLY A 59 2.17 -0.30 -14.19
N TYR A 60 2.75 -1.50 -14.04
CA TYR A 60 2.01 -2.74 -14.17
C TYR A 60 1.17 -3.08 -12.95
N GLY A 61 1.45 -2.47 -11.82
CA GLY A 61 0.72 -2.74 -10.59
C GLY A 61 0.46 -1.48 -9.77
N ILE A 62 -0.33 -1.65 -8.73
CA ILE A 62 -0.56 -0.62 -7.73
C ILE A 62 -0.25 -1.24 -6.37
N GLN A 63 0.58 -0.55 -5.60
CA GLN A 63 0.95 -0.99 -4.26
C GLN A 63 0.45 0.03 -3.26
N ASP A 64 -0.02 -0.44 -2.12
CA ASP A 64 -0.35 0.42 -1.01
C ASP A 64 0.58 0.18 0.17
N VAL A 65 0.65 1.19 1.04
CA VAL A 65 1.26 1.06 2.37
C VAL A 65 0.25 1.61 3.36
N PHE A 66 -0.12 0.79 4.33
CA PHE A 66 -1.07 1.12 5.38
C PHE A 66 -0.30 1.32 6.68
N ILE A 67 -0.44 2.48 7.30
CA ILE A 67 0.32 2.84 8.50
C ILE A 67 -0.64 3.42 9.53
N CYS A 68 -0.72 2.80 10.70
CA CYS A 68 -1.53 3.32 11.80
C CYS A 68 -0.90 2.94 13.13
N PRO A 69 -0.58 3.86 14.01
CA PRO A 69 -0.66 5.33 13.85
C PRO A 69 0.22 5.86 12.72
N LYS A 70 -0.05 7.07 12.27
CA LYS A 70 0.73 7.69 11.20
C LYS A 70 2.20 7.86 11.60
N ARG A 71 3.06 7.96 10.59
CA ARG A 71 4.50 8.13 10.82
C ARG A 71 4.77 9.36 11.69
N GLY A 72 5.72 9.23 12.60
CA GLY A 72 6.07 10.30 13.53
C GLY A 72 5.28 10.31 14.81
N GLU A 73 4.22 9.50 14.91
CA GLU A 73 3.38 9.41 16.12
C GLU A 73 3.46 8.06 16.82
N TRP A 74 4.39 7.20 16.41
CA TRP A 74 4.53 5.88 17.02
C TRP A 74 5.16 5.97 18.41
N THR A 75 4.56 5.23 19.36
CA THR A 75 5.08 5.05 20.71
C THR A 75 5.72 3.67 20.81
N GLU A 76 6.32 3.35 21.97
CA GLU A 76 6.86 2.01 22.18
C GLU A 76 5.78 0.93 22.09
N GLU A 77 4.59 1.22 22.57
CA GLU A 77 3.47 0.30 22.48
C GLU A 77 3.09 0.03 21.03
N ASP A 78 3.14 1.05 20.18
CA ASP A 78 2.79 0.93 18.77
C ASP A 78 3.75 0.03 18.00
N THR A 79 4.98 -0.15 18.48
CA THR A 79 5.91 -1.09 17.84
C THR A 79 5.44 -2.54 17.96
N LEU A 80 4.55 -2.82 18.91
CA LEU A 80 3.97 -4.15 19.09
C LEU A 80 2.57 -4.25 18.48
N TYR A 81 1.77 -3.20 18.56
CA TYR A 81 0.36 -3.24 18.21
C TYR A 81 -0.06 -2.36 17.05
N GLY A 82 0.83 -1.52 16.57
CA GLY A 82 0.55 -0.71 15.41
C GLY A 82 0.56 -1.50 14.11
N ASP A 83 -0.02 -0.93 13.07
CA ASP A 83 -0.10 -1.54 11.75
C ASP A 83 0.85 -0.84 10.78
N TYR A 84 1.66 -1.63 10.09
CA TYR A 84 2.54 -1.13 9.05
C TYR A 84 2.66 -2.23 8.01
N GLY A 85 1.84 -2.15 6.98
CA GLY A 85 1.71 -3.22 6.02
C GLY A 85 1.63 -2.74 4.59
N THR A 86 1.78 -3.66 3.66
CA THR A 86 1.77 -3.35 2.24
C THR A 86 1.07 -4.46 1.46
N THR A 87 0.42 -4.08 0.36
CA THR A 87 -0.23 -5.00 -0.56
C THR A 87 0.05 -4.56 -1.98
N ILE A 88 0.32 -5.52 -2.86
CA ILE A 88 0.53 -5.25 -4.28
C ILE A 88 -0.61 -5.87 -5.07
N ARG A 89 -1.20 -5.09 -5.99
CA ARG A 89 -2.29 -5.53 -6.84
C ARG A 89 -1.86 -5.45 -8.30
N VAL A 90 -2.00 -6.57 -9.00
CA VAL A 90 -1.60 -6.70 -10.40
C VAL A 90 -2.79 -7.28 -11.16
N PRO A 91 -3.16 -6.72 -12.33
CA PRO A 91 -4.24 -7.28 -13.14
C PRO A 91 -3.92 -8.71 -13.57
N THR A 92 -4.96 -9.52 -13.78
CA THR A 92 -4.81 -10.93 -14.13
C THR A 92 -3.90 -11.14 -15.34
N VAL A 93 -4.05 -10.32 -16.38
CA VAL A 93 -3.25 -10.43 -17.60
C VAL A 93 -1.76 -10.16 -17.30
N SER A 94 -1.46 -9.09 -16.57
CA SER A 94 -0.09 -8.77 -16.19
C SER A 94 0.49 -9.83 -15.27
N TYR A 95 -0.32 -10.36 -14.35
CA TYR A 95 0.11 -11.42 -13.45
C TYR A 95 0.54 -12.66 -14.23
N THR A 96 -0.26 -13.06 -15.23
CA THR A 96 0.06 -14.20 -16.07
C THR A 96 1.39 -14.01 -16.79
N HIS A 97 1.62 -12.81 -17.32
CA HIS A 97 2.86 -12.45 -17.96
C HIS A 97 4.05 -12.54 -17.01
N LEU A 98 3.92 -12.00 -15.82
CA LEU A 98 4.96 -12.05 -14.81
C LEU A 98 5.29 -13.48 -14.40
N ARG A 99 4.28 -14.33 -14.28
CA ARG A 99 4.50 -15.74 -13.95
C ARG A 99 5.32 -16.46 -15.03
N ALA A 100 5.09 -16.14 -16.29
CA ALA A 100 5.89 -16.72 -17.37
C ALA A 100 7.36 -16.34 -17.22
N HIS A 101 7.66 -15.11 -16.83
CA HIS A 101 9.03 -14.69 -16.54
C HIS A 101 9.62 -15.42 -15.35
N GLU A 102 8.85 -15.58 -14.29
CA GLU A 102 9.33 -16.27 -13.10
C GLU A 102 9.70 -17.72 -13.39
N THR A 103 9.00 -18.39 -14.27
CA THR A 103 9.29 -19.79 -14.60
C THR A 103 10.57 -19.94 -15.40
N GLU A 104 11.09 -18.88 -15.97
CA GLU A 104 12.36 -18.89 -16.69
C GLU A 104 13.56 -18.72 -15.76
N LEU A 105 13.33 -18.28 -14.55
CA LEU A 105 14.38 -18.07 -13.58
C LEU A 105 14.76 -19.39 -12.90
#